data_fd6312d01013b10a0b5654831e4f69a1
#
_entry.id   fd6312d01013b10a0b5654831e4f69a1
#
_cell.length_a   1.000
_cell.length_b   1.000
_cell.length_c   1.000
_cell.angle_alpha   90.00
_cell.angle_beta   90.00
_cell.angle_gamma   90.00
#
_symmetry.space_group_name_H-M   'P 1'
#
loop_
_entity.id
_entity.type
_entity.pdbx_description
1 polymer ?
#
loop_
_entity_poly.entity_id
_entity_poly.type
_entity_poly.pdbx_seq_one_letter_code
_entity_poly.pdbx_strand_id
1 'polypeptide(L)'
;MAGASSDSFQFDPIPLLDAAAALAKRMAFAARTAAEARAWQERARAAVGECLGFLDLPNIAADAREIECVDRGNYVRRKIVIRTSPQSELPVYLLTPKDLGDGRRPVVLTLHGHGYGVKDIVGLWEDGSERNVVDGYHRDFACALAERGFIVAAPEISCFGERQMRNLADFRAVGLNGTCYNVATYAMMLGKSAAGLRVMDAMRVVDYLQSRADVDGENIGVMGISGGGMHAFFSAAMDQRIKASVISGYFCDWRHSILSIFHCTCNFVPGLLNLGELSDLAALIAPRPLLVEHGTRDDIFPIEHVKSAVEKAKRAWKVFDADADKNFATDYFEGRHRINGPAAYDFLAKHLGMTK
;
A
#
# COMPACT_ATOMS: atom_id res chain seq x y z
N MET A 1 -28.75 -43.72 -36.90
CA MET A 1 -28.64 -42.34 -36.40
C MET A 1 -27.24 -42.19 -35.82
N ALA A 2 -26.37 -41.58 -36.56
CA ALA A 2 -24.99 -41.32 -36.12
C ALA A 2 -25.02 -40.16 -35.13
N GLY A 3 -24.52 -40.41 -33.92
CA GLY A 3 -24.35 -39.38 -32.92
C GLY A 3 -23.32 -38.37 -33.41
N ALA A 4 -23.73 -37.11 -33.57
CA ALA A 4 -22.81 -36.01 -33.77
C ALA A 4 -21.97 -35.87 -32.48
N SER A 5 -20.66 -36.14 -32.57
CA SER A 5 -19.72 -35.71 -31.55
C SER A 5 -19.77 -34.19 -31.51
N SER A 6 -20.25 -33.61 -30.42
CA SER A 6 -20.13 -32.19 -30.20
C SER A 6 -18.63 -31.92 -29.92
N ASP A 7 -17.89 -31.54 -30.95
CA ASP A 7 -16.58 -30.94 -30.78
C ASP A 7 -16.81 -29.61 -30.04
N SER A 8 -16.82 -29.66 -28.72
CA SER A 8 -16.86 -28.46 -27.89
C SER A 8 -15.48 -27.81 -27.91
N PHE A 9 -15.35 -26.73 -28.65
CA PHE A 9 -14.15 -25.89 -28.58
C PHE A 9 -14.07 -25.23 -27.22
N GLN A 10 -12.93 -25.35 -26.55
CA GLN A 10 -12.65 -24.65 -25.31
C GLN A 10 -12.06 -23.27 -25.65
N PHE A 11 -12.82 -22.21 -25.38
CA PHE A 11 -12.40 -20.82 -25.65
C PHE A 11 -11.90 -20.08 -24.41
N ASP A 12 -11.50 -20.79 -23.35
CA ASP A 12 -10.97 -20.15 -22.15
C ASP A 12 -9.45 -19.92 -22.28
N PRO A 13 -8.98 -18.66 -22.39
CA PRO A 13 -7.56 -18.36 -22.46
C PRO A 13 -6.84 -18.46 -21.12
N ILE A 14 -7.56 -18.56 -20.00
CA ILE A 14 -6.98 -18.54 -18.64
C ILE A 14 -5.94 -19.64 -18.42
N PRO A 15 -6.16 -20.90 -18.80
CA PRO A 15 -5.12 -21.95 -18.66
C PRO A 15 -3.82 -21.63 -19.38
N LEU A 16 -3.90 -20.97 -20.55
CA LEU A 16 -2.71 -20.53 -21.29
C LEU A 16 -1.97 -19.42 -20.54
N LEU A 17 -2.70 -18.44 -20.01
CA LEU A 17 -2.12 -17.35 -19.22
C LEU A 17 -1.50 -17.86 -17.92
N ASP A 18 -2.16 -18.79 -17.23
CA ASP A 18 -1.64 -19.42 -16.02
C ASP A 18 -0.35 -20.22 -16.30
N ALA A 19 -0.30 -20.96 -17.40
CA ALA A 19 0.91 -21.67 -17.81
C ALA A 19 2.06 -20.69 -18.17
N ALA A 20 1.76 -19.61 -18.89
CA ALA A 20 2.74 -18.57 -19.19
C ALA A 20 3.28 -17.91 -17.91
N ALA A 21 2.41 -17.56 -16.97
CA ALA A 21 2.81 -16.98 -15.69
C ALA A 21 3.68 -17.94 -14.84
N ALA A 22 3.36 -19.24 -14.86
CA ALA A 22 4.14 -20.25 -14.14
C ALA A 22 5.57 -20.40 -14.69
N LEU A 23 5.73 -20.29 -16.03
CA LEU A 23 7.03 -20.37 -16.69
C LEU A 23 7.86 -19.09 -16.53
N ALA A 24 7.22 -17.94 -16.31
CA ALA A 24 7.87 -16.63 -16.36
C ALA A 24 8.52 -16.19 -15.05
N LYS A 25 8.28 -16.81 -13.92
CA LYS A 25 8.71 -16.40 -12.55
C LYS A 25 10.23 -16.29 -12.38
N ARG A 26 10.82 -15.28 -13.02
CA ARG A 26 12.30 -15.10 -13.09
C ARG A 26 12.92 -14.69 -11.76
N MET A 27 12.10 -14.15 -10.83
CA MET A 27 12.54 -13.62 -9.54
C MET A 27 11.86 -14.31 -8.37
N ALA A 28 11.34 -15.54 -8.55
CA ALA A 28 10.83 -16.33 -7.43
C ALA A 28 11.91 -16.43 -6.33
N PHE A 29 11.52 -16.19 -5.08
CA PHE A 29 12.46 -16.18 -3.96
C PHE A 29 12.92 -17.58 -3.60
N ALA A 30 14.21 -17.87 -3.80
CA ALA A 30 14.82 -19.18 -3.55
C ALA A 30 16.14 -19.10 -2.75
N ALA A 31 16.48 -17.93 -2.21
CA ALA A 31 17.69 -17.76 -1.41
C ALA A 31 17.67 -18.66 -0.14
N ARG A 32 18.84 -19.19 0.22
CA ARG A 32 19.05 -20.05 1.38
C ARG A 32 19.92 -19.41 2.45
N THR A 33 20.63 -18.36 2.13
CA THR A 33 21.50 -17.60 3.02
C THR A 33 21.14 -16.11 2.98
N ALA A 34 21.47 -15.38 4.04
CA ALA A 34 21.26 -13.93 4.10
C ALA A 34 22.03 -13.19 2.98
N ALA A 35 23.20 -13.65 2.59
CA ALA A 35 23.98 -13.06 1.51
C ALA A 35 23.27 -13.24 0.14
N GLU A 36 22.78 -14.45 -0.14
CA GLU A 36 21.97 -14.70 -1.36
C GLU A 36 20.69 -13.88 -1.37
N ALA A 37 20.03 -13.74 -0.21
CA ALA A 37 18.81 -12.96 -0.08
C ALA A 37 19.07 -11.47 -0.34
N ARG A 38 20.15 -10.88 0.16
CA ARG A 38 20.53 -9.49 -0.12
C ARG A 38 20.82 -9.28 -1.61
N ALA A 39 21.60 -10.15 -2.23
CA ALA A 39 21.88 -10.08 -3.66
C ALA A 39 20.60 -10.26 -4.52
N TRP A 40 19.66 -11.09 -4.06
CA TRP A 40 18.35 -11.21 -4.68
C TRP A 40 17.54 -9.92 -4.53
N GLN A 41 17.52 -9.31 -3.34
CA GLN A 41 16.80 -8.06 -3.08
C GLN A 41 17.27 -6.92 -3.98
N GLU A 42 18.56 -6.78 -4.23
CA GLU A 42 19.10 -5.76 -5.15
C GLU A 42 18.55 -5.92 -6.57
N ARG A 43 18.67 -7.14 -7.13
CA ARG A 43 18.17 -7.43 -8.47
C ARG A 43 16.65 -7.33 -8.57
N ALA A 44 15.94 -7.86 -7.58
CA ALA A 44 14.47 -7.86 -7.59
C ALA A 44 13.92 -6.44 -7.42
N ARG A 45 14.55 -5.59 -6.58
CA ARG A 45 14.14 -4.20 -6.42
C ARG A 45 14.31 -3.42 -7.71
N ALA A 46 15.42 -3.60 -8.44
CA ALA A 46 15.61 -2.99 -9.75
C ALA A 46 14.52 -3.43 -10.74
N ALA A 47 14.28 -4.74 -10.86
CA ALA A 47 13.28 -5.28 -11.80
C ALA A 47 11.83 -4.85 -11.44
N VAL A 48 11.48 -4.82 -10.15
CA VAL A 48 10.16 -4.31 -9.69
C VAL A 48 10.06 -2.81 -9.96
N GLY A 49 11.14 -2.04 -9.76
CA GLY A 49 11.19 -0.62 -10.06
C GLY A 49 10.95 -0.32 -11.55
N GLU A 50 11.50 -1.13 -12.45
CA GLU A 50 11.22 -1.05 -13.89
C GLU A 50 9.74 -1.30 -14.21
N CYS A 51 9.13 -2.33 -13.60
CA CYS A 51 7.70 -2.62 -13.78
C CYS A 51 6.79 -1.51 -13.22
N LEU A 52 7.13 -0.95 -12.06
CA LEU A 52 6.40 0.16 -11.46
C LEU A 52 6.52 1.43 -12.32
N GLY A 53 7.73 1.77 -12.74
CA GLY A 53 8.05 3.02 -13.45
C GLY A 53 7.96 4.25 -12.54
N PHE A 54 8.31 5.41 -13.07
CA PHE A 54 8.27 6.73 -12.39
C PHE A 54 9.23 6.93 -11.20
N LEU A 55 9.96 5.91 -10.76
CA LEU A 55 10.84 6.00 -9.59
C LEU A 55 12.18 6.71 -9.89
N ASP A 56 12.46 6.93 -11.15
CA ASP A 56 13.62 7.62 -11.71
C ASP A 56 13.44 9.15 -11.84
N LEU A 57 12.26 9.66 -11.44
CA LEU A 57 12.01 11.10 -11.48
C LEU A 57 12.92 11.86 -10.52
N PRO A 58 13.41 13.05 -10.93
CA PRO A 58 14.35 13.82 -10.13
C PRO A 58 13.75 14.18 -8.77
N ASN A 59 14.59 14.12 -7.74
CA ASN A 59 14.24 14.63 -6.43
C ASN A 59 14.21 16.17 -6.48
N ILE A 60 13.13 16.76 -5.96
CA ILE A 60 12.92 18.20 -5.90
C ILE A 60 12.56 18.62 -4.48
N ALA A 61 12.76 19.88 -4.16
CA ALA A 61 12.30 20.45 -2.89
C ALA A 61 10.79 20.27 -2.75
N ALA A 62 10.34 19.84 -1.58
CA ALA A 62 8.92 19.60 -1.30
C ALA A 62 8.08 20.88 -1.35
N ASP A 63 8.68 22.06 -1.13
CA ASP A 63 8.01 23.38 -1.12
C ASP A 63 6.66 23.33 -0.38
N ALA A 64 6.69 22.79 0.84
CA ALA A 64 5.48 22.51 1.61
C ALA A 64 4.77 23.81 2.00
N ARG A 65 3.46 23.87 1.74
CA ARG A 65 2.61 24.98 2.19
C ARG A 65 1.39 24.48 2.94
N GLU A 66 1.10 25.10 4.07
CA GLU A 66 -0.08 24.77 4.88
C GLU A 66 -1.32 25.40 4.24
N ILE A 67 -2.40 24.60 4.16
CA ILE A 67 -3.69 25.03 3.60
C ILE A 67 -4.74 25.16 4.70
N GLU A 68 -4.70 24.27 5.70
CA GLU A 68 -5.70 24.21 6.76
C GLU A 68 -5.03 23.70 8.04
N CYS A 69 -5.51 24.18 9.19
CA CYS A 69 -5.06 23.75 10.50
C CYS A 69 -6.28 23.69 11.43
N VAL A 70 -6.58 22.48 11.94
CA VAL A 70 -7.75 22.22 12.79
C VAL A 70 -7.31 21.52 14.07
N ASP A 71 -7.76 22.06 15.21
CA ASP A 71 -7.58 21.45 16.52
C ASP A 71 -8.58 20.30 16.72
N ARG A 72 -8.08 19.09 16.98
CA ARG A 72 -8.87 17.88 17.20
C ARG A 72 -8.82 17.38 18.65
N GLY A 73 -8.50 18.24 19.59
CA GLY A 73 -8.36 17.87 20.99
C GLY A 73 -6.99 17.31 21.33
N ASN A 74 -6.75 16.02 21.12
CA ASN A 74 -5.46 15.37 21.42
C ASN A 74 -4.38 15.59 20.36
N TYR A 75 -4.78 15.92 19.13
CA TYR A 75 -3.86 16.20 18.02
C TYR A 75 -4.33 17.40 17.21
N VAL A 76 -3.43 17.94 16.41
CA VAL A 76 -3.73 18.95 15.39
C VAL A 76 -3.70 18.29 14.03
N ARG A 77 -4.78 18.44 13.25
CA ARG A 77 -4.84 18.04 11.86
C ARG A 77 -4.51 19.22 10.97
N ARG A 78 -3.41 19.12 10.21
CA ARG A 78 -3.03 20.10 9.21
C ARG A 78 -3.18 19.51 7.82
N LYS A 79 -3.72 20.28 6.90
CA LYS A 79 -3.64 19.97 5.48
C LYS A 79 -2.51 20.78 4.88
N ILE A 80 -1.55 20.09 4.30
CA ILE A 80 -0.44 20.70 3.58
C ILE A 80 -0.48 20.25 2.12
N VAL A 81 0.20 20.98 1.27
CA VAL A 81 0.49 20.56 -0.11
C VAL A 81 1.99 20.56 -0.30
N ILE A 82 2.51 19.45 -0.79
CA ILE A 82 3.93 19.30 -1.15
C ILE A 82 4.08 19.10 -2.64
N ARG A 83 5.21 19.50 -3.20
CA ARG A 83 5.57 19.22 -4.59
C ARG A 83 6.25 17.85 -4.69
N THR A 84 5.75 16.96 -5.56
CA THR A 84 6.31 15.62 -5.79
C THR A 84 7.06 15.50 -7.11
N SER A 85 6.75 16.36 -8.07
CA SER A 85 7.48 16.55 -9.33
C SER A 85 7.28 17.98 -9.84
N PRO A 86 8.01 18.44 -10.86
CA PRO A 86 7.78 19.77 -11.44
C PRO A 86 6.33 19.99 -11.93
N GLN A 87 5.60 18.90 -12.25
CA GLN A 87 4.24 18.92 -12.78
C GLN A 87 3.18 18.46 -11.78
N SER A 88 3.56 18.07 -10.54
CA SER A 88 2.61 17.45 -9.61
C SER A 88 2.75 17.99 -8.19
N GLU A 89 1.61 18.29 -7.59
CA GLU A 89 1.44 18.61 -6.18
C GLU A 89 0.61 17.53 -5.49
N LEU A 90 0.90 17.32 -4.21
CA LEU A 90 0.31 16.28 -3.39
C LEU A 90 -0.28 16.88 -2.11
N PRO A 91 -1.61 16.89 -1.95
CA PRO A 91 -2.23 17.17 -0.66
C PRO A 91 -1.91 16.06 0.35
N VAL A 92 -1.49 16.45 1.54
CA VAL A 92 -1.19 15.55 2.65
C VAL A 92 -1.83 16.06 3.92
N TYR A 93 -2.58 15.23 4.62
CA TYR A 93 -2.98 15.54 5.98
C TYR A 93 -1.91 15.06 6.96
N LEU A 94 -1.44 16.00 7.78
CA LEU A 94 -0.55 15.72 8.90
C LEU A 94 -1.35 15.78 10.20
N LEU A 95 -1.39 14.67 10.93
CA LEU A 95 -1.99 14.61 12.25
C LEU A 95 -0.86 14.56 13.26
N THR A 96 -0.72 15.60 14.05
CA THR A 96 0.41 15.76 14.98
C THR A 96 -0.13 15.80 16.41
N PRO A 97 0.21 14.82 17.27
CA PRO A 97 -0.16 14.84 18.68
C PRO A 97 0.30 16.13 19.37
N LYS A 98 -0.47 16.62 20.35
CA LYS A 98 -0.13 17.87 21.08
C LYS A 98 0.90 17.65 22.19
N ASP A 99 1.03 16.44 22.68
CA ASP A 99 1.90 16.05 23.79
C ASP A 99 3.31 15.61 23.33
N LEU A 100 3.80 16.18 22.23
CA LEU A 100 5.12 15.83 21.68
C LEU A 100 6.26 16.10 22.66
N GLY A 101 6.11 17.06 23.58
CA GLY A 101 7.23 17.60 24.35
C GLY A 101 8.32 18.17 23.42
N ASP A 102 9.58 18.12 23.86
CA ASP A 102 10.73 18.54 23.05
C ASP A 102 11.32 17.40 22.19
N GLY A 103 10.65 16.24 22.15
CA GLY A 103 11.14 15.02 21.48
C GLY A 103 10.62 14.86 20.06
N ARG A 104 11.41 14.12 19.25
CA ARG A 104 10.94 13.63 17.95
C ARG A 104 10.04 12.42 18.13
N ARG A 105 9.05 12.28 17.28
CA ARG A 105 8.13 11.13 17.28
C ARG A 105 8.24 10.30 16.02
N PRO A 106 8.06 8.98 16.13
CA PRO A 106 7.85 8.12 14.98
C PRO A 106 6.67 8.59 14.15
N VAL A 107 6.75 8.38 12.86
CA VAL A 107 5.69 8.74 11.92
C VAL A 107 5.15 7.51 11.19
N VAL A 108 3.85 7.48 10.95
CA VAL A 108 3.20 6.47 10.13
C VAL A 108 2.63 7.11 8.88
N LEU A 109 3.10 6.68 7.72
CA LEU A 109 2.48 6.97 6.44
C LEU A 109 1.22 6.11 6.30
N THR A 110 0.05 6.73 6.19
CA THR A 110 -1.25 6.05 6.13
C THR A 110 -1.85 6.19 4.74
N LEU A 111 -2.18 5.05 4.14
CA LEU A 111 -2.55 4.95 2.74
C LEU A 111 -3.97 4.38 2.60
N HIS A 112 -4.91 5.23 2.14
CA HIS A 112 -6.31 4.85 1.97
C HIS A 112 -6.51 3.88 0.80
N GLY A 113 -7.54 3.06 0.88
CA GLY A 113 -8.01 2.23 -0.23
C GLY A 113 -8.96 2.98 -1.17
N HIS A 114 -9.75 2.22 -1.95
CA HIS A 114 -10.76 2.80 -2.81
C HIS A 114 -11.89 3.41 -1.98
N GLY A 115 -12.30 4.61 -2.32
CA GLY A 115 -13.32 5.40 -1.63
C GLY A 115 -13.30 6.83 -2.16
N TYR A 116 -13.69 7.78 -1.34
CA TYR A 116 -13.68 9.19 -1.73
C TYR A 116 -12.36 9.92 -1.43
N GLY A 117 -11.29 9.16 -1.11
CA GLY A 117 -9.95 9.72 -0.96
C GLY A 117 -9.47 9.77 0.48
N VAL A 118 -8.46 10.59 0.73
CA VAL A 118 -7.78 10.67 2.04
C VAL A 118 -8.70 11.13 3.16
N LYS A 119 -9.75 11.87 2.87
CA LYS A 119 -10.75 12.29 3.85
C LYS A 119 -11.35 11.10 4.61
N ASP A 120 -11.47 9.95 3.93
CA ASP A 120 -12.05 8.71 4.47
C ASP A 120 -11.22 8.07 5.59
N ILE A 121 -10.01 8.55 5.85
CA ILE A 121 -9.14 8.01 6.91
C ILE A 121 -8.77 9.05 7.98
N VAL A 122 -9.10 10.33 7.75
CA VAL A 122 -8.72 11.43 8.63
C VAL A 122 -9.90 12.09 9.35
N GLY A 123 -11.03 11.37 9.46
CA GLY A 123 -12.21 11.82 10.19
C GLY A 123 -13.02 12.88 9.48
N LEU A 124 -13.09 12.85 8.15
CA LEU A 124 -13.88 13.75 7.34
C LEU A 124 -14.87 12.99 6.45
N TRP A 125 -16.02 13.58 6.19
CA TRP A 125 -16.93 13.15 5.12
C TRP A 125 -16.40 13.61 3.76
N GLU A 126 -16.98 13.10 2.67
CA GLU A 126 -16.59 13.43 1.30
C GLU A 126 -16.68 14.94 1.02
N ASP A 127 -17.69 15.62 1.56
CA ASP A 127 -17.88 17.08 1.42
C ASP A 127 -16.89 17.92 2.25
N GLY A 128 -16.08 17.27 3.10
CA GLY A 128 -15.10 17.90 3.99
C GLY A 128 -15.64 18.27 5.37
N SER A 129 -16.90 17.98 5.68
CA SER A 129 -17.42 18.17 7.02
C SER A 129 -16.84 17.13 8.01
N GLU A 130 -16.78 17.49 9.28
CA GLU A 130 -16.21 16.65 10.34
C GLU A 130 -17.04 15.38 10.57
N ARG A 131 -16.34 14.24 10.65
CA ARG A 131 -16.92 12.96 11.01
C ARG A 131 -16.55 12.60 12.44
N ASN A 132 -17.55 12.49 13.30
CA ASN A 132 -17.39 12.20 14.73
C ASN A 132 -17.70 10.74 15.10
N VAL A 133 -17.97 9.89 14.09
CA VAL A 133 -18.23 8.47 14.26
C VAL A 133 -17.35 7.69 13.29
N VAL A 134 -16.78 6.59 13.76
CA VAL A 134 -15.98 5.71 12.91
C VAL A 134 -16.89 5.05 11.88
N ASP A 135 -16.59 5.22 10.59
CA ASP A 135 -17.40 4.72 9.51
C ASP A 135 -16.56 4.00 8.43
N GLY A 136 -17.25 3.28 7.56
CA GLY A 136 -16.69 2.61 6.42
C GLY A 136 -15.69 1.51 6.78
N TYR A 137 -15.02 1.00 5.78
CA TYR A 137 -14.04 -0.07 5.95
C TYR A 137 -12.64 0.43 6.36
N HIS A 138 -12.37 1.71 6.15
CA HIS A 138 -11.14 2.38 6.58
C HIS A 138 -11.09 2.64 8.09
N ARG A 139 -12.25 2.87 8.74
CA ARG A 139 -12.40 3.05 10.18
C ARG A 139 -11.52 4.14 10.78
N ASP A 140 -11.31 5.24 10.06
CA ASP A 140 -10.52 6.39 10.52
C ASP A 140 -9.13 6.01 11.10
N PHE A 141 -8.47 5.02 10.52
CA PHE A 141 -7.25 4.46 11.11
C PHE A 141 -6.09 5.48 11.23
N ALA A 142 -6.07 6.54 10.42
CA ALA A 142 -5.11 7.62 10.57
C ALA A 142 -5.36 8.41 11.87
N CYS A 143 -6.64 8.72 12.20
CA CYS A 143 -7.01 9.33 13.46
C CYS A 143 -6.64 8.44 14.66
N ALA A 144 -6.96 7.14 14.56
CA ALA A 144 -6.66 6.17 15.61
C ALA A 144 -5.16 6.05 15.92
N LEU A 145 -4.28 6.19 14.94
CA LEU A 145 -2.83 6.24 15.12
C LEU A 145 -2.38 7.56 15.77
N ALA A 146 -2.96 8.71 15.35
CA ALA A 146 -2.64 10.00 15.95
C ALA A 146 -3.05 10.07 17.43
N GLU A 147 -4.20 9.51 17.79
CA GLU A 147 -4.67 9.39 19.18
C GLU A 147 -3.76 8.51 20.04
N ARG A 148 -2.98 7.63 19.44
CA ARG A 148 -1.95 6.81 20.10
C ARG A 148 -0.57 7.47 20.17
N GLY A 149 -0.46 8.72 19.76
CA GLY A 149 0.76 9.52 19.89
C GLY A 149 1.72 9.42 18.69
N PHE A 150 1.34 8.79 17.58
CA PHE A 150 2.12 8.86 16.35
C PHE A 150 1.91 10.18 15.64
N ILE A 151 2.97 10.72 15.02
CA ILE A 151 2.76 11.62 13.89
C ILE A 151 2.24 10.78 12.73
N VAL A 152 1.19 11.27 12.05
CA VAL A 152 0.59 10.57 10.92
C VAL A 152 0.66 11.45 9.68
N ALA A 153 1.11 10.87 8.57
CA ALA A 153 1.07 11.51 7.27
C ALA A 153 0.12 10.72 6.36
N ALA A 154 -0.95 11.36 5.92
CA ALA A 154 -1.99 10.79 5.08
C ALA A 154 -2.05 11.54 3.74
N PRO A 155 -1.36 11.08 2.68
CA PRO A 155 -1.43 11.69 1.37
C PRO A 155 -2.71 11.32 0.63
N GLU A 156 -3.19 12.25 -0.21
CA GLU A 156 -4.22 11.96 -1.20
C GLU A 156 -3.64 11.09 -2.32
N ILE A 157 -4.10 9.86 -2.43
CA ILE A 157 -3.60 8.92 -3.44
C ILE A 157 -4.07 9.36 -4.84
N SER A 158 -3.17 9.31 -5.83
CA SER A 158 -3.51 9.65 -7.22
C SER A 158 -4.75 8.91 -7.71
N CYS A 159 -5.58 9.59 -8.46
CA CYS A 159 -6.89 9.18 -8.99
C CYS A 159 -8.08 9.31 -8.03
N PHE A 160 -7.87 9.73 -6.78
CA PHE A 160 -8.94 9.91 -5.79
C PHE A 160 -9.02 11.35 -5.30
N GLY A 161 -10.13 11.70 -4.66
CA GLY A 161 -10.35 12.97 -4.00
C GLY A 161 -9.94 14.18 -4.86
N GLU A 162 -9.05 14.98 -4.34
CA GLU A 162 -8.55 16.18 -5.03
C GLU A 162 -7.59 15.89 -6.18
N ARG A 163 -7.11 14.64 -6.32
CA ARG A 163 -6.22 14.19 -7.39
C ARG A 163 -6.93 13.38 -8.49
N GLN A 164 -8.23 13.51 -8.59
CA GLN A 164 -8.99 13.00 -9.74
C GLN A 164 -8.75 13.86 -10.97
N MET A 165 -8.81 13.24 -12.15
CA MET A 165 -8.77 13.94 -13.43
C MET A 165 -10.11 14.66 -13.67
N ARG A 166 -10.14 15.98 -13.50
CA ARG A 166 -11.37 16.78 -13.57
C ARG A 166 -11.93 16.99 -14.98
N ASN A 167 -11.09 16.79 -16.00
CA ASN A 167 -11.43 17.11 -17.41
C ASN A 167 -12.03 15.93 -18.17
N LEU A 168 -12.23 14.80 -17.54
CA LEU A 168 -12.84 13.64 -18.17
C LEU A 168 -14.32 13.62 -17.86
N ALA A 169 -15.12 13.30 -18.85
CA ALA A 169 -16.57 13.15 -18.73
C ALA A 169 -16.91 12.23 -17.54
N ASP A 170 -17.98 12.52 -16.88
CA ASP A 170 -18.42 11.98 -15.61
C ASP A 170 -18.26 10.45 -15.47
N PHE A 171 -17.15 10.01 -14.87
CA PHE A 171 -16.91 8.59 -14.57
C PHE A 171 -17.88 7.99 -13.57
N ARG A 172 -18.59 8.82 -12.81
CA ARG A 172 -19.66 8.41 -11.91
C ARG A 172 -20.80 7.73 -12.69
N ALA A 173 -21.00 8.15 -13.95
CA ALA A 173 -21.98 7.52 -14.83
C ALA A 173 -21.72 6.03 -15.11
N VAL A 174 -20.47 5.56 -14.93
CA VAL A 174 -20.11 4.14 -15.08
C VAL A 174 -19.81 3.46 -13.73
N GLY A 175 -20.19 4.06 -12.63
CA GLY A 175 -20.07 3.50 -11.28
C GLY A 175 -18.64 3.47 -10.70
N LEU A 176 -17.72 4.26 -11.24
CA LEU A 176 -16.33 4.34 -10.77
C LEU A 176 -16.16 5.56 -9.86
N ASN A 177 -15.67 5.34 -8.64
CA ASN A 177 -15.43 6.39 -7.64
C ASN A 177 -14.09 7.12 -7.83
N GLY A 178 -13.41 6.95 -8.96
CA GLY A 178 -12.13 7.59 -9.22
C GLY A 178 -11.70 7.49 -10.67
N THR A 179 -10.59 8.11 -11.01
CA THR A 179 -10.04 8.15 -12.38
C THR A 179 -8.93 7.12 -12.61
N CYS A 180 -8.92 6.05 -11.81
CA CYS A 180 -7.90 4.99 -11.87
C CYS A 180 -7.79 4.37 -13.26
N TYR A 181 -8.91 4.10 -13.93
CA TYR A 181 -8.90 3.49 -15.25
C TYR A 181 -8.05 4.31 -16.24
N ASN A 182 -8.30 5.60 -16.34
CA ASN A 182 -7.61 6.48 -17.29
C ASN A 182 -6.12 6.61 -17.01
N VAL A 183 -5.78 6.85 -15.73
CA VAL A 183 -4.37 6.99 -15.33
C VAL A 183 -3.63 5.67 -15.51
N ALA A 184 -4.24 4.53 -15.11
CA ALA A 184 -3.61 3.23 -15.22
C ALA A 184 -3.42 2.80 -16.67
N THR A 185 -4.44 2.94 -17.51
CA THR A 185 -4.34 2.57 -18.94
C THR A 185 -3.33 3.45 -19.68
N TYR A 186 -3.28 4.75 -19.37
CA TYR A 186 -2.26 5.63 -19.93
C TYR A 186 -0.84 5.23 -19.46
N ALA A 187 -0.65 4.95 -18.17
CA ALA A 187 0.63 4.47 -17.67
C ALA A 187 1.05 3.15 -18.33
N MET A 188 0.12 2.19 -18.51
CA MET A 188 0.38 0.93 -19.19
C MET A 188 0.84 1.13 -20.63
N MET A 189 0.28 2.08 -21.37
CA MET A 189 0.73 2.43 -22.72
C MET A 189 2.17 2.95 -22.76
N LEU A 190 2.67 3.47 -21.63
CA LEU A 190 4.08 3.87 -21.45
C LEU A 190 4.96 2.75 -20.87
N GLY A 191 4.42 1.54 -20.67
CA GLY A 191 5.12 0.47 -19.98
C GLY A 191 5.33 0.73 -18.48
N LYS A 192 4.50 1.57 -17.88
CA LYS A 192 4.54 2.00 -16.46
C LYS A 192 3.24 1.64 -15.76
N SER A 193 3.09 2.00 -14.50
CA SER A 193 1.88 1.67 -13.73
C SER A 193 1.38 2.83 -12.85
N ALA A 194 0.08 2.84 -12.56
CA ALA A 194 -0.48 3.74 -11.54
C ALA A 194 0.12 3.48 -10.15
N ALA A 195 0.48 2.22 -9.85
CA ALA A 195 1.17 1.87 -8.63
C ALA A 195 2.53 2.58 -8.51
N GLY A 196 3.29 2.69 -9.61
CA GLY A 196 4.58 3.39 -9.64
C GLY A 196 4.44 4.89 -9.32
N LEU A 197 3.42 5.57 -9.84
CA LEU A 197 3.12 6.97 -9.47
C LEU A 197 2.89 7.13 -7.97
N ARG A 198 2.12 6.20 -7.37
CA ARG A 198 1.81 6.21 -5.94
C ARG A 198 3.03 5.96 -5.08
N VAL A 199 3.88 5.01 -5.47
CA VAL A 199 5.13 4.72 -4.76
C VAL A 199 6.09 5.91 -4.83
N MET A 200 6.22 6.56 -5.98
CA MET A 200 6.98 7.81 -6.13
C MET A 200 6.46 8.90 -5.20
N ASP A 201 5.15 9.12 -5.16
CA ASP A 201 4.53 10.08 -4.24
C ASP A 201 4.84 9.74 -2.77
N ALA A 202 4.73 8.46 -2.38
CA ALA A 202 5.06 8.00 -1.02
C ALA A 202 6.53 8.28 -0.66
N MET A 203 7.47 8.02 -1.58
CA MET A 203 8.88 8.31 -1.37
C MET A 203 9.12 9.82 -1.17
N ARG A 204 8.42 10.69 -1.90
CA ARG A 204 8.48 12.16 -1.71
C ARG A 204 7.90 12.60 -0.36
N VAL A 205 6.84 11.94 0.11
CA VAL A 205 6.34 12.18 1.48
C VAL A 205 7.39 11.76 2.51
N VAL A 206 8.06 10.62 2.33
CA VAL A 206 9.16 10.20 3.22
C VAL A 206 10.31 11.21 3.21
N ASP A 207 10.72 11.74 2.04
CA ASP A 207 11.74 12.80 1.93
C ASP A 207 11.34 14.02 2.76
N TYR A 208 10.09 14.47 2.62
CA TYR A 208 9.57 15.59 3.39
C TYR A 208 9.55 15.30 4.91
N LEU A 209 9.09 14.12 5.31
CA LEU A 209 9.01 13.73 6.72
C LEU A 209 10.41 13.72 7.38
N GLN A 210 11.43 13.22 6.68
CA GLN A 210 12.80 13.24 7.19
C GLN A 210 13.38 14.66 7.34
N SER A 211 12.86 15.64 6.61
CA SER A 211 13.28 17.03 6.73
C SER A 211 12.66 17.78 7.92
N ARG A 212 11.65 17.20 8.58
CA ARG A 212 10.93 17.82 9.68
C ARG A 212 11.66 17.67 11.01
N ALA A 213 11.68 18.72 11.81
CA ALA A 213 12.35 18.72 13.11
C ALA A 213 11.63 17.89 14.19
N ASP A 214 10.30 17.74 14.08
CA ASP A 214 9.46 16.99 15.02
C ASP A 214 9.34 15.50 14.71
N VAL A 215 9.82 15.04 13.54
CA VAL A 215 9.76 13.65 13.10
C VAL A 215 11.05 12.91 13.45
N ASP A 216 10.91 11.71 14.00
CA ASP A 216 11.99 10.73 14.08
C ASP A 216 12.11 10.03 12.71
N GLY A 217 12.96 10.58 11.84
CA GLY A 217 13.15 10.10 10.47
C GLY A 217 13.75 8.71 10.33
N GLU A 218 14.25 8.11 11.43
CA GLU A 218 14.73 6.72 11.46
C GLU A 218 13.64 5.73 11.81
N ASN A 219 12.51 6.22 12.31
CA ASN A 219 11.36 5.40 12.73
C ASN A 219 10.10 5.73 11.95
N ILE A 220 10.15 5.47 10.63
CA ILE A 220 9.03 5.65 9.69
C ILE A 220 8.31 4.32 9.48
N GLY A 221 7.01 4.29 9.73
CA GLY A 221 6.14 3.17 9.41
C GLY A 221 5.22 3.46 8.24
N VAL A 222 4.63 2.40 7.69
CA VAL A 222 3.56 2.52 6.69
C VAL A 222 2.41 1.58 7.04
N MET A 223 1.19 2.04 6.88
CA MET A 223 -0.02 1.23 6.99
C MET A 223 -1.00 1.59 5.88
N GLY A 224 -1.61 0.58 5.27
CA GLY A 224 -2.63 0.79 4.26
C GLY A 224 -3.56 -0.38 4.10
N ILE A 225 -4.75 -0.14 3.56
CA ILE A 225 -5.77 -1.17 3.33
C ILE A 225 -6.18 -1.23 1.87
N SER A 226 -6.44 -2.45 1.36
CA SER A 226 -6.96 -2.65 0.00
C SER A 226 -6.01 -2.05 -1.05
N GLY A 227 -6.46 -1.16 -1.92
CA GLY A 227 -5.59 -0.39 -2.81
C GLY A 227 -4.49 0.37 -2.06
N GLY A 228 -4.75 0.85 -0.83
CA GLY A 228 -3.74 1.41 0.06
C GLY A 228 -2.79 0.34 0.63
N GLY A 229 -3.28 -0.90 0.82
CA GLY A 229 -2.45 -2.05 1.19
C GLY A 229 -1.44 -2.41 0.10
N MET A 230 -1.86 -2.40 -1.17
CA MET A 230 -0.96 -2.50 -2.32
C MET A 230 0.10 -1.40 -2.29
N HIS A 231 -0.33 -0.16 -2.09
CA HIS A 231 0.54 1.00 -2.04
C HIS A 231 1.55 0.90 -0.88
N ALA A 232 1.08 0.49 0.32
CA ALA A 232 1.95 0.27 1.48
C ALA A 232 2.98 -0.84 1.22
N PHE A 233 2.55 -1.94 0.58
CA PHE A 233 3.44 -3.04 0.20
C PHE A 233 4.56 -2.57 -0.73
N PHE A 234 4.22 -1.95 -1.86
CA PHE A 234 5.25 -1.51 -2.81
C PHE A 234 6.09 -0.37 -2.27
N SER A 235 5.53 0.55 -1.48
CA SER A 235 6.32 1.59 -0.80
C SER A 235 7.34 0.98 0.14
N ALA A 236 6.97 0.01 0.99
CA ALA A 236 7.90 -0.68 1.87
C ALA A 236 8.94 -1.53 1.10
N ALA A 237 8.54 -2.15 -0.02
CA ALA A 237 9.44 -2.94 -0.86
C ALA A 237 10.50 -2.06 -1.56
N MET A 238 10.13 -0.86 -2.01
CA MET A 238 11.01 0.03 -2.79
C MET A 238 11.80 1.00 -1.92
N ASP A 239 11.21 1.51 -0.82
CA ASP A 239 11.87 2.45 0.09
C ASP A 239 12.33 1.76 1.37
N GLN A 240 13.65 1.60 1.50
CA GLN A 240 14.27 0.92 2.64
C GLN A 240 14.24 1.76 3.94
N ARG A 241 13.90 3.05 3.86
CA ARG A 241 13.72 3.94 5.03
C ARG A 241 12.44 3.61 5.81
N ILE A 242 11.48 2.94 5.19
CA ILE A 242 10.28 2.45 5.86
C ILE A 242 10.66 1.26 6.74
N LYS A 243 10.63 1.45 8.06
CA LYS A 243 11.15 0.51 9.05
C LYS A 243 10.16 -0.60 9.41
N ALA A 244 8.87 -0.30 9.47
CA ALA A 244 7.81 -1.25 9.78
C ALA A 244 6.60 -1.04 8.87
N SER A 245 5.92 -2.11 8.50
CA SER A 245 4.79 -2.05 7.57
C SER A 245 3.60 -2.90 8.02
N VAL A 246 2.40 -2.38 7.79
CA VAL A 246 1.13 -3.07 7.98
C VAL A 246 0.38 -3.10 6.66
N ILE A 247 0.11 -4.31 6.18
CA ILE A 247 -0.64 -4.54 4.94
C ILE A 247 -1.99 -5.12 5.33
N SER A 248 -3.02 -4.30 5.25
CA SER A 248 -4.38 -4.70 5.59
C SER A 248 -5.18 -5.03 4.31
N GLY A 249 -5.88 -6.17 4.30
CA GLY A 249 -6.79 -6.57 3.24
C GLY A 249 -6.19 -6.53 1.82
N TYR A 250 -4.94 -6.97 1.63
CA TYR A 250 -4.31 -7.03 0.30
C TYR A 250 -3.32 -8.19 0.12
N PHE A 251 -2.75 -8.72 1.17
CA PHE A 251 -1.66 -9.70 1.08
C PHE A 251 -2.17 -11.08 0.65
N CYS A 252 -2.28 -11.31 -0.66
CA CYS A 252 -2.80 -12.54 -1.27
C CYS A 252 -2.08 -12.79 -2.59
N ASP A 253 -2.10 -14.01 -3.13
CA ASP A 253 -1.64 -14.21 -4.50
C ASP A 253 -2.60 -13.53 -5.49
N TRP A 254 -2.04 -12.99 -6.58
CA TRP A 254 -2.84 -12.21 -7.54
C TRP A 254 -3.84 -13.06 -8.30
N ARG A 255 -3.50 -14.34 -8.56
CA ARG A 255 -4.35 -15.25 -9.33
C ARG A 255 -5.70 -15.50 -8.66
N HIS A 256 -5.73 -15.60 -7.34
CA HIS A 256 -6.93 -15.88 -6.55
C HIS A 256 -7.54 -14.64 -5.88
N SER A 257 -7.06 -13.46 -6.23
CA SER A 257 -7.59 -12.19 -5.75
C SER A 257 -7.95 -11.26 -6.91
N ILE A 258 -7.13 -10.28 -7.22
CA ILE A 258 -7.45 -9.24 -8.22
C ILE A 258 -7.62 -9.78 -9.65
N LEU A 259 -7.04 -10.93 -9.99
CA LEU A 259 -7.18 -11.56 -11.31
C LEU A 259 -8.38 -12.51 -11.43
N SER A 260 -9.04 -12.84 -10.31
CA SER A 260 -10.20 -13.73 -10.29
C SER A 260 -11.54 -12.99 -10.31
N ILE A 261 -11.53 -11.68 -10.17
CA ILE A 261 -12.72 -10.83 -10.13
C ILE A 261 -12.52 -9.58 -11.00
N PHE A 262 -13.61 -8.87 -11.28
CA PHE A 262 -13.48 -7.51 -11.81
C PHE A 262 -12.87 -6.60 -10.74
N HIS A 263 -11.66 -6.08 -11.02
CA HIS A 263 -10.93 -5.26 -10.08
C HIS A 263 -10.40 -3.98 -10.74
N CYS A 264 -10.13 -2.96 -9.94
CA CYS A 264 -9.64 -1.68 -10.42
C CYS A 264 -8.29 -1.81 -11.15
N THR A 265 -8.20 -1.24 -12.35
CA THR A 265 -7.01 -1.27 -13.21
C THR A 265 -5.74 -0.74 -12.56
N CYS A 266 -5.84 0.11 -11.53
CA CYS A 266 -4.67 0.62 -10.83
C CYS A 266 -3.86 -0.45 -10.08
N ASN A 267 -4.41 -1.66 -9.93
CA ASN A 267 -3.71 -2.79 -9.30
C ASN A 267 -2.89 -3.62 -10.30
N PHE A 268 -3.05 -3.38 -11.59
CA PHE A 268 -2.32 -4.13 -12.62
C PHE A 268 -1.00 -3.42 -12.97
N VAL A 269 0.09 -4.10 -12.65
CA VAL A 269 1.46 -3.62 -12.95
C VAL A 269 2.02 -4.45 -14.10
N PRO A 270 2.27 -3.86 -15.28
CA PRO A 270 2.75 -4.59 -16.45
C PRO A 270 4.04 -5.37 -16.16
N GLY A 271 4.05 -6.64 -16.52
CA GLY A 271 5.23 -7.50 -16.38
C GLY A 271 5.53 -8.03 -14.99
N LEU A 272 4.78 -7.61 -13.97
CA LEU A 272 5.08 -7.96 -12.57
C LEU A 272 4.97 -9.48 -12.29
N LEU A 273 3.97 -10.17 -12.86
CA LEU A 273 3.83 -11.63 -12.74
C LEU A 273 5.01 -12.40 -13.34
N ASN A 274 5.76 -11.80 -14.29
CA ASN A 274 6.98 -12.40 -14.82
C ASN A 274 8.11 -12.45 -13.80
N LEU A 275 8.01 -11.67 -12.72
CA LEU A 275 9.02 -11.64 -11.65
C LEU A 275 8.68 -12.67 -10.57
N GLY A 276 7.44 -12.75 -10.15
CA GLY A 276 6.99 -13.66 -9.09
C GLY A 276 5.62 -13.30 -8.57
N GLU A 277 5.16 -13.99 -7.54
CA GLU A 277 3.96 -13.66 -6.79
C GLU A 277 4.26 -12.64 -5.67
N LEU A 278 3.21 -12.03 -5.12
CA LEU A 278 3.34 -11.10 -3.99
C LEU A 278 4.13 -11.72 -2.82
N SER A 279 3.95 -13.00 -2.57
CA SER A 279 4.68 -13.75 -1.54
C SER A 279 6.19 -13.84 -1.81
N ASP A 280 6.62 -13.88 -3.07
CA ASP A 280 8.04 -13.82 -3.44
C ASP A 280 8.58 -12.41 -3.24
N LEU A 281 7.84 -11.40 -3.72
CA LEU A 281 8.23 -9.99 -3.65
C LEU A 281 8.23 -9.43 -2.22
N ALA A 282 7.52 -10.06 -1.29
CA ALA A 282 7.58 -9.72 0.13
C ALA A 282 9.00 -9.85 0.71
N ALA A 283 9.84 -10.68 0.12
CA ALA A 283 11.26 -10.79 0.48
C ALA A 283 12.04 -9.47 0.30
N LEU A 284 11.54 -8.49 -0.48
CA LEU A 284 12.10 -7.14 -0.57
C LEU A 284 11.96 -6.34 0.73
N ILE A 285 10.97 -6.69 1.56
CA ILE A 285 10.74 -6.06 2.86
C ILE A 285 11.61 -6.72 3.94
N ALA A 286 11.84 -8.03 3.86
CA ALA A 286 12.60 -8.77 4.86
C ALA A 286 14.03 -8.20 5.06
N PRO A 287 14.58 -8.21 6.29
CA PRO A 287 14.01 -8.71 7.54
C PRO A 287 13.19 -7.68 8.32
N ARG A 288 12.84 -6.52 7.71
CA ARG A 288 12.08 -5.46 8.37
C ARG A 288 10.69 -5.94 8.79
N PRO A 289 10.17 -5.44 9.92
CA PRO A 289 8.88 -5.83 10.44
C PRO A 289 7.72 -5.67 9.45
N LEU A 290 6.93 -6.72 9.29
CA LEU A 290 5.72 -6.76 8.45
C LEU A 290 4.58 -7.41 9.24
N LEU A 291 3.42 -6.76 9.29
CA LEU A 291 2.18 -7.35 9.77
C LEU A 291 1.16 -7.44 8.63
N VAL A 292 0.55 -8.59 8.47
CA VAL A 292 -0.58 -8.80 7.57
C VAL A 292 -1.85 -8.84 8.40
N GLU A 293 -2.70 -7.81 8.26
CA GLU A 293 -4.02 -7.73 8.88
C GLU A 293 -5.08 -8.18 7.86
N HIS A 294 -5.97 -9.12 8.25
CA HIS A 294 -6.92 -9.65 7.28
C HIS A 294 -8.21 -10.20 7.90
N GLY A 295 -9.36 -9.85 7.31
CA GLY A 295 -10.66 -10.37 7.71
C GLY A 295 -10.91 -11.79 7.17
N THR A 296 -11.31 -12.71 8.04
CA THR A 296 -11.53 -14.11 7.65
C THR A 296 -12.71 -14.32 6.69
N ARG A 297 -13.54 -13.29 6.50
CA ARG A 297 -14.69 -13.27 5.59
C ARG A 297 -14.55 -12.20 4.50
N ASP A 298 -13.30 -11.89 4.10
CA ASP A 298 -13.01 -10.97 3.00
C ASP A 298 -13.38 -11.63 1.67
N ASP A 299 -14.29 -11.01 0.92
CA ASP A 299 -14.80 -11.53 -0.35
C ASP A 299 -13.85 -11.23 -1.54
N ILE A 300 -12.89 -10.31 -1.36
CA ILE A 300 -11.95 -9.90 -2.42
C ILE A 300 -10.66 -10.73 -2.36
N PHE A 301 -10.18 -10.98 -1.14
CA PHE A 301 -8.93 -11.68 -0.87
C PHE A 301 -9.22 -12.91 0.03
N PRO A 302 -9.50 -14.08 -0.55
CA PRO A 302 -9.92 -15.25 0.22
C PRO A 302 -8.86 -15.69 1.23
N ILE A 303 -9.25 -15.89 2.48
CA ILE A 303 -8.36 -16.13 3.62
C ILE A 303 -7.40 -17.32 3.42
N GLU A 304 -7.83 -18.38 2.73
CA GLU A 304 -6.99 -19.56 2.49
C GLU A 304 -5.79 -19.22 1.60
N HIS A 305 -5.98 -18.37 0.59
CA HIS A 305 -4.92 -17.90 -0.28
C HIS A 305 -4.02 -16.88 0.42
N VAL A 306 -4.58 -16.04 1.31
CA VAL A 306 -3.81 -15.15 2.18
C VAL A 306 -2.87 -15.93 3.09
N LYS A 307 -3.39 -16.95 3.80
CA LYS A 307 -2.57 -17.84 4.65
C LYS A 307 -1.47 -18.52 3.86
N SER A 308 -1.78 -19.05 2.69
CA SER A 308 -0.80 -19.68 1.80
C SER A 308 0.30 -18.69 1.37
N ALA A 309 -0.07 -17.46 0.99
CA ALA A 309 0.88 -16.41 0.61
C ALA A 309 1.79 -16.01 1.79
N VAL A 310 1.22 -15.87 2.99
CA VAL A 310 1.96 -15.57 4.23
C VAL A 310 2.98 -16.64 4.54
N GLU A 311 2.60 -17.92 4.51
CA GLU A 311 3.54 -19.02 4.80
C GLU A 311 4.70 -19.10 3.78
N LYS A 312 4.41 -18.79 2.51
CA LYS A 312 5.46 -18.69 1.48
C LYS A 312 6.40 -17.51 1.76
N ALA A 313 5.86 -16.34 2.11
CA ALA A 313 6.64 -15.14 2.37
C ALA A 313 7.52 -15.24 3.62
N LYS A 314 7.06 -15.87 4.68
CA LYS A 314 7.82 -16.07 5.94
C LYS A 314 9.18 -16.74 5.73
N ARG A 315 9.35 -17.50 4.65
CA ARG A 315 10.65 -18.12 4.32
C ARG A 315 11.77 -17.08 4.18
N ALA A 316 11.45 -15.88 3.67
CA ALA A 316 12.45 -14.82 3.52
C ALA A 316 12.97 -14.33 4.89
N TRP A 317 12.09 -14.16 5.89
CA TRP A 317 12.50 -13.75 7.24
C TRP A 317 13.35 -14.82 7.92
N LYS A 318 13.02 -16.11 7.74
CA LYS A 318 13.82 -17.23 8.27
C LYS A 318 15.23 -17.24 7.69
N VAL A 319 15.42 -16.87 6.44
CA VAL A 319 16.75 -16.81 5.79
C VAL A 319 17.66 -15.76 6.42
N PHE A 320 17.09 -14.66 6.93
CA PHE A 320 17.85 -13.61 7.60
C PHE A 320 18.14 -13.89 9.08
N ASP A 321 17.82 -15.10 9.57
CA ASP A 321 17.88 -15.42 11.01
C ASP A 321 17.13 -14.39 11.87
N ALA A 322 16.19 -13.70 11.24
CA ALA A 322 15.30 -12.83 11.95
C ALA A 322 14.39 -13.71 12.81
N ASP A 323 14.06 -13.23 14.00
CA ASP A 323 12.95 -13.80 14.78
C ASP A 323 11.68 -13.67 13.93
N ALA A 324 11.50 -14.64 13.01
CA ALA A 324 10.53 -14.58 11.94
C ALA A 324 9.12 -14.35 12.48
N ASP A 325 8.81 -14.92 13.64
CA ASP A 325 7.50 -14.80 14.27
C ASP A 325 7.29 -13.43 14.94
N LYS A 326 8.36 -12.74 15.33
CA LYS A 326 8.29 -11.37 15.87
C LYS A 326 8.27 -10.32 14.78
N ASN A 327 8.98 -10.56 13.68
CA ASN A 327 9.13 -9.59 12.60
C ASN A 327 8.15 -9.80 11.44
N PHE A 328 7.52 -10.99 11.32
CA PHE A 328 6.43 -11.21 10.40
C PHE A 328 5.20 -11.70 11.18
N ALA A 329 4.34 -10.77 11.55
CA ALA A 329 3.13 -11.04 12.31
C ALA A 329 1.88 -11.12 11.41
N THR A 330 0.83 -11.73 11.95
CA THR A 330 -0.49 -11.77 11.31
C THR A 330 -1.58 -11.41 12.31
N ASP A 331 -2.60 -10.68 11.85
CA ASP A 331 -3.86 -10.46 12.57
C ASP A 331 -5.01 -10.95 11.68
N TYR A 332 -5.45 -12.19 11.89
CA TYR A 332 -6.61 -12.76 11.22
C TYR A 332 -7.85 -12.59 12.13
N PHE A 333 -8.66 -11.59 11.85
CA PHE A 333 -9.83 -11.25 12.66
C PHE A 333 -11.13 -11.74 12.01
N GLU A 334 -12.13 -12.00 12.82
CA GLU A 334 -13.45 -12.29 12.31
C GLU A 334 -14.12 -11.03 11.75
N GLY A 335 -14.20 -10.95 10.42
CA GLY A 335 -14.76 -9.79 9.73
C GLY A 335 -14.59 -9.88 8.24
N ARG A 336 -15.21 -8.89 7.56
CA ARG A 336 -15.07 -8.68 6.12
C ARG A 336 -13.89 -7.76 5.83
N HIS A 337 -13.84 -7.25 4.60
CA HIS A 337 -12.83 -6.31 4.10
C HIS A 337 -12.87 -4.98 4.86
N ARG A 338 -12.05 -4.83 5.90
CA ARG A 338 -11.94 -3.60 6.73
C ARG A 338 -10.67 -3.58 7.56
N ILE A 339 -10.33 -2.42 8.11
CA ILE A 339 -9.33 -2.29 9.18
C ILE A 339 -9.86 -2.95 10.46
N ASN A 340 -9.03 -3.74 11.14
CA ASN A 340 -9.24 -4.18 12.50
C ASN A 340 -8.60 -3.20 13.49
N GLY A 341 -7.33 -2.99 13.36
CA GLY A 341 -6.58 -1.89 13.97
C GLY A 341 -5.74 -2.25 15.20
N PRO A 342 -6.33 -2.73 16.34
CA PRO A 342 -5.58 -2.80 17.60
C PRO A 342 -4.23 -3.52 17.51
N ALA A 343 -4.20 -4.72 16.94
CA ALA A 343 -2.95 -5.49 16.78
C ALA A 343 -1.95 -4.78 15.84
N ALA A 344 -2.46 -4.14 14.77
CA ALA A 344 -1.65 -3.39 13.84
C ALA A 344 -1.01 -2.15 14.49
N TYR A 345 -1.77 -1.42 15.32
CA TYR A 345 -1.27 -0.24 16.02
C TYR A 345 -0.23 -0.59 17.07
N ASP A 346 -0.45 -1.66 17.86
CA ASP A 346 0.51 -2.16 18.86
C ASP A 346 1.79 -2.68 18.18
N PHE A 347 1.66 -3.33 17.01
CA PHE A 347 2.80 -3.76 16.20
C PHE A 347 3.65 -2.57 15.75
N LEU A 348 3.03 -1.52 15.21
CA LEU A 348 3.75 -0.30 14.82
C LEU A 348 4.41 0.37 16.03
N ALA A 349 3.71 0.48 17.16
CA ALA A 349 4.25 1.07 18.38
C ALA A 349 5.53 0.34 18.82
N LYS A 350 5.47 -0.99 18.88
CA LYS A 350 6.61 -1.83 19.26
C LYS A 350 7.81 -1.64 18.33
N HIS A 351 7.58 -1.68 17.01
CA HIS A 351 8.66 -1.70 16.03
C HIS A 351 9.21 -0.32 15.63
N LEU A 352 8.48 0.74 15.97
CA LEU A 352 8.91 2.13 15.78
C LEU A 352 9.39 2.78 17.09
N GLY A 353 9.53 2.01 18.17
CA GLY A 353 10.10 2.50 19.41
C GLY A 353 9.20 3.44 20.22
N MET A 354 7.88 3.36 20.04
CA MET A 354 6.94 4.04 20.92
C MET A 354 6.90 3.28 22.26
N THR A 355 7.47 3.87 23.30
CA THR A 355 7.28 3.41 24.67
C THR A 355 5.87 3.78 25.12
N LYS A 356 5.18 2.84 25.80
CA LYS A 356 3.87 3.08 26.41
C LYS A 356 3.97 4.12 27.51
#